data_70af7adb769513299820190f73537842
#
_entry.id   70af7adb769513299820190f73537842
#
_cell.length_a   1.000
_cell.length_b   1.000
_cell.length_c   1.000
_cell.angle_alpha   90.00
_cell.angle_beta   90.00
_cell.angle_gamma   90.00
#
_symmetry.space_group_name_H-M   'P 1'
#
loop_
_entity.id
_entity.type
_entity.pdbx_description
1 polymer ?
#
loop_
_entity_poly.entity_id
_entity_poly.type
_entity_poly.pdbx_seq_one_letter_code
_entity_poly.pdbx_strand_id
1 'polypeptide(L)'
;MKKNKISKNWVNKQRRDTYVKQSKVDGYRARSAYKLIEIDNKFKIFKGGIKVIDIGAAPGSWSQYAAKVTKSGRLISIDLKKMESIGNTVQIQWDFTKQTIQNEI
;
A
#
# COMPACT_ATOMS: atom_id res chain seq x y z
N MET A 1 -14.60 -33.19 4.41
CA MET A 1 -13.25 -33.35 4.12
C MET A 1 -12.29 -32.46 4.86
N LYS A 2 -11.86 -32.94 6.00
CA LYS A 2 -10.95 -32.22 6.90
C LYS A 2 -9.60 -31.93 6.25
N LYS A 3 -9.15 -32.80 5.35
CA LYS A 3 -7.91 -32.67 4.60
C LYS A 3 -7.83 -31.36 3.82
N ASN A 4 -8.93 -30.95 3.19
CA ASN A 4 -8.96 -29.75 2.35
C ASN A 4 -8.80 -28.46 3.16
N LYS A 5 -9.37 -28.42 4.37
CA LYS A 5 -9.26 -27.26 5.25
C LYS A 5 -7.82 -27.02 5.70
N ILE A 6 -7.12 -28.10 6.09
CA ILE A 6 -5.71 -28.03 6.53
C ILE A 6 -4.81 -27.65 5.36
N SER A 7 -5.00 -28.26 4.19
CA SER A 7 -4.25 -27.96 2.99
C SER A 7 -4.43 -26.50 2.55
N LYS A 8 -5.65 -25.98 2.66
CA LYS A 8 -5.96 -24.60 2.32
C LYS A 8 -5.24 -23.62 3.21
N ASN A 9 -5.23 -23.86 4.54
CA ASN A 9 -4.51 -23.02 5.48
C ASN A 9 -3.00 -23.06 5.23
N TRP A 10 -2.46 -24.22 4.93
CA TRP A 10 -1.04 -24.39 4.60
C TRP A 10 -0.69 -23.64 3.32
N VAL A 11 -1.48 -23.76 2.27
CA VAL A 11 -1.27 -23.05 0.99
C VAL A 11 -1.32 -21.52 1.21
N ASN A 12 -2.27 -21.04 1.99
CA ASN A 12 -2.39 -19.62 2.28
C ASN A 12 -1.17 -19.09 3.05
N LYS A 13 -0.65 -19.87 4.00
CA LYS A 13 0.57 -19.52 4.72
C LYS A 13 1.77 -19.48 3.78
N GLN A 14 1.92 -20.48 2.94
CA GLN A 14 3.00 -20.57 1.94
C GLN A 14 2.99 -19.36 1.01
N ARG A 15 1.81 -18.98 0.53
CA ARG A 15 1.64 -17.83 -0.36
C ARG A 15 2.03 -16.54 0.34
N ARG A 16 1.58 -16.35 1.57
CA ARG A 16 1.90 -15.17 2.39
C ARG A 16 3.41 -15.08 2.62
N ASP A 17 4.05 -16.18 2.99
CA ASP A 17 5.49 -16.23 3.24
C ASP A 17 6.28 -15.89 1.97
N THR A 18 5.83 -16.35 0.82
CA THR A 18 6.42 -16.03 -0.48
C THR A 18 6.35 -14.53 -0.75
N TYR A 19 5.21 -13.90 -0.52
CA TYR A 19 5.07 -12.46 -0.70
C TYR A 19 5.91 -11.65 0.26
N VAL A 20 6.08 -12.11 1.50
CA VAL A 20 6.97 -11.45 2.46
C VAL A 20 8.40 -11.45 1.94
N LYS A 21 8.89 -12.58 1.44
CA LYS A 21 10.22 -12.69 0.85
C LYS A 21 10.34 -11.81 -0.39
N GLN A 22 9.35 -11.85 -1.27
CA GLN A 22 9.35 -11.07 -2.50
C GLN A 22 9.35 -9.57 -2.21
N SER A 23 8.63 -9.14 -1.17
CA SER A 23 8.61 -7.72 -0.82
C SER A 23 9.98 -7.19 -0.42
N LYS A 24 10.79 -8.02 0.25
CA LYS A 24 12.15 -7.66 0.61
C LYS A 24 13.04 -7.52 -0.63
N VAL A 25 12.89 -8.41 -1.60
CA VAL A 25 13.62 -8.36 -2.86
C VAL A 25 13.24 -7.11 -3.65
N ASP A 26 11.94 -6.81 -3.73
CA ASP A 26 11.43 -5.68 -4.52
C ASP A 26 11.55 -4.33 -3.80
N GLY A 27 11.92 -4.33 -2.52
CA GLY A 27 12.07 -3.12 -1.73
C GLY A 27 10.78 -2.54 -1.17
N TYR A 28 9.70 -3.31 -1.14
CA TYR A 28 8.46 -2.86 -0.52
C TYR A 28 8.48 -3.05 1.00
N ARG A 29 7.86 -2.13 1.70
CA ARG A 29 7.80 -2.13 3.17
C ARG A 29 6.91 -3.22 3.74
N ALA A 30 5.97 -3.74 2.94
CA ALA A 30 5.09 -4.83 3.34
C ALA A 30 4.59 -5.58 2.12
N ARG A 31 4.17 -6.82 2.34
CA ARG A 31 3.61 -7.67 1.29
C ARG A 31 2.29 -7.15 0.73
N SER A 32 1.63 -6.27 1.44
CA SER A 32 0.35 -5.68 0.99
C SER A 32 0.46 -4.93 -0.33
N ALA A 33 1.67 -4.51 -0.73
CA ALA A 33 1.90 -3.88 -2.02
C ALA A 33 1.39 -4.74 -3.18
N TYR A 34 1.51 -6.06 -3.09
CA TYR A 34 1.12 -6.95 -4.18
C TYR A 34 -0.39 -6.99 -4.40
N LYS A 35 -1.17 -6.77 -3.35
CA LYS A 35 -2.61 -6.66 -3.50
C LYS A 35 -2.98 -5.43 -4.34
N LEU A 36 -2.32 -4.32 -4.09
CA LEU A 36 -2.56 -3.10 -4.87
C LEU A 36 -2.08 -3.26 -6.31
N ILE A 37 -0.92 -3.88 -6.51
CA ILE A 37 -0.40 -4.16 -7.86
C ILE A 37 -1.40 -5.02 -8.65
N GLU A 38 -1.96 -6.03 -8.02
CA GLU A 38 -2.98 -6.91 -8.61
C GLU A 38 -4.23 -6.12 -9.02
N ILE A 39 -4.72 -5.28 -8.12
CA ILE A 39 -5.88 -4.42 -8.38
C ILE A 39 -5.60 -3.48 -9.54
N ASP A 40 -4.44 -2.84 -9.55
CA ASP A 40 -4.06 -1.92 -10.60
C ASP A 40 -3.92 -2.63 -11.96
N ASN A 41 -3.30 -3.80 -11.97
CA ASN A 41 -3.18 -4.59 -13.20
C ASN A 41 -4.54 -4.95 -13.78
N LYS A 42 -5.51 -5.24 -12.94
CA LYS A 42 -6.86 -5.62 -13.37
C LYS A 42 -7.69 -4.43 -13.81
N PHE A 43 -7.69 -3.34 -13.04
CA PHE A 43 -8.60 -2.22 -13.23
C PHE A 43 -7.94 -0.97 -13.81
N LYS A 44 -6.61 -0.96 -13.93
CA LYS A 44 -5.87 0.19 -14.50
C LYS A 44 -6.21 1.51 -13.81
N ILE A 45 -6.18 1.50 -12.47
CA ILE A 45 -6.60 2.67 -11.67
C ILE A 45 -5.56 3.78 -11.63
N PHE A 46 -4.27 3.44 -11.69
CA PHE A 46 -3.21 4.45 -11.65
C PHE A 46 -2.80 4.87 -13.05
N LYS A 47 -2.83 6.17 -13.28
CA LYS A 47 -2.38 6.80 -14.52
C LYS A 47 -1.45 7.95 -14.18
N GLY A 48 -0.55 8.28 -15.09
CA GLY A 48 0.36 9.40 -14.89
C GLY A 48 -0.41 10.70 -14.65
N GLY A 49 0.05 11.51 -13.69
CA GLY A 49 -0.54 12.81 -13.41
C GLY A 49 -1.74 12.81 -12.48
N ILE A 50 -2.25 11.67 -12.04
CA ILE A 50 -3.39 11.64 -11.12
C ILE A 50 -2.95 12.01 -9.69
N LYS A 51 -3.93 12.46 -8.91
CA LYS A 51 -3.75 12.74 -7.48
C LYS A 51 -4.26 11.55 -6.68
N VAL A 52 -3.47 11.12 -5.69
CA VAL A 52 -3.80 9.96 -4.86
C VAL A 52 -3.69 10.32 -3.40
N ILE A 53 -4.65 9.86 -2.61
CA ILE A 53 -4.61 9.95 -1.15
C ILE A 53 -4.63 8.52 -0.62
N ASP A 54 -3.60 8.16 0.16
CA ASP A 54 -3.48 6.85 0.80
C ASP A 54 -3.80 7.01 2.28
N ILE A 55 -4.99 6.60 2.69
CA ILE A 55 -5.47 6.71 4.07
C ILE A 55 -5.15 5.42 4.81
N GLY A 56 -4.54 5.55 6.01
CA GLY A 56 -4.03 4.39 6.72
C GLY A 56 -2.77 3.84 6.06
N ALA A 57 -1.90 4.73 5.63
CA ALA A 57 -0.80 4.40 4.71
C ALA A 57 0.34 3.59 5.32
N ALA A 58 0.61 3.72 6.64
CA ALA A 58 1.77 3.05 7.24
C ALA A 58 1.70 1.53 7.10
N PRO A 59 2.80 0.84 6.84
CA PRO A 59 4.18 1.33 6.75
C PRO A 59 4.53 2.05 5.44
N GLY A 60 3.65 2.04 4.44
CA GLY A 60 3.84 2.80 3.21
C GLY A 60 4.01 1.98 1.93
N SER A 61 3.73 0.68 1.95
CA SER A 61 3.93 -0.16 0.77
C SER A 61 3.00 0.21 -0.39
N TRP A 62 1.75 0.59 -0.10
CA TRP A 62 0.82 1.07 -1.12
C TRP A 62 1.26 2.41 -1.68
N SER A 63 1.68 3.32 -0.81
CA SER A 63 2.22 4.62 -1.23
C SER A 63 3.48 4.46 -2.08
N GLN A 64 4.35 3.49 -1.76
CA GLN A 64 5.53 3.21 -2.56
C GLN A 64 5.16 2.84 -4.00
N TYR A 65 4.19 1.94 -4.16
CA TYR A 65 3.74 1.54 -5.48
C TYR A 65 3.06 2.69 -6.21
N ALA A 66 2.15 3.40 -5.54
CA ALA A 66 1.43 4.52 -6.13
C ALA A 66 2.40 5.62 -6.60
N ALA A 67 3.41 5.94 -5.80
CA ALA A 67 4.43 6.93 -6.17
C ALA A 67 5.19 6.51 -7.44
N LYS A 68 5.48 5.22 -7.56
CA LYS A 68 6.19 4.66 -8.71
C LYS A 68 5.39 4.78 -10.01
N VAL A 69 4.09 4.50 -9.96
CA VAL A 69 3.27 4.41 -11.17
C VAL A 69 2.57 5.71 -11.55
N THR A 70 2.38 6.63 -10.61
CA THR A 70 1.76 7.94 -10.92
C THR A 70 2.78 8.97 -11.41
N LYS A 71 4.06 8.76 -11.15
CA LYS A 71 5.18 9.61 -11.59
C LYS A 71 4.97 11.09 -11.30
N SER A 72 4.43 11.86 -12.26
CA SER A 72 4.19 13.30 -12.12
C SER A 72 2.96 13.65 -11.31
N GLY A 73 2.20 12.66 -10.85
CA GLY A 73 1.03 12.89 -10.00
C GLY A 73 1.40 13.29 -8.59
N ARG A 74 0.37 13.62 -7.79
CA ARG A 74 0.55 13.95 -6.39
C ARG A 74 0.07 12.82 -5.51
N LEU A 75 0.88 12.48 -4.52
CA LEU A 75 0.54 11.45 -3.54
C LEU A 75 0.61 12.04 -2.14
N ILE A 76 -0.45 11.88 -1.39
CA ILE A 76 -0.51 12.23 0.03
C ILE A 76 -0.78 10.96 0.81
N SER A 77 0.06 10.67 1.79
CA SER A 77 -0.07 9.50 2.66
C SER A 77 -0.43 9.95 4.07
N ILE A 78 -1.50 9.41 4.62
CA ILE A 78 -2.03 9.81 5.93
C ILE A 78 -2.13 8.58 6.83
N ASP A 79 -1.56 8.65 8.03
CA ASP A 79 -1.70 7.60 9.03
C ASP A 79 -1.53 8.18 10.44
N LEU A 80 -2.11 7.50 11.42
CA LEU A 80 -1.86 7.81 12.84
C LEU A 80 -0.41 7.54 13.21
N LYS A 81 0.21 6.57 12.56
CA LYS A 81 1.60 6.20 12.80
C LYS A 81 2.52 6.98 11.87
N LYS A 82 3.67 7.39 12.42
CA LYS A 82 4.72 7.99 11.61
C LYS A 82 5.30 6.91 10.68
N MET A 83 5.61 7.29 9.45
CA MET A 83 6.27 6.39 8.52
C MET A 83 7.46 7.08 7.85
N GLU A 84 8.39 6.27 7.37
CA GLU A 84 9.56 6.76 6.64
C GLU A 84 9.14 7.48 5.36
N SER A 85 9.92 8.49 4.98
CA SER A 85 9.68 9.26 3.76
C SER A 85 9.69 8.38 2.51
N ILE A 86 8.85 8.76 1.55
CA ILE A 86 8.79 8.10 0.24
C ILE A 86 9.03 9.17 -0.82
N GLY A 87 10.27 9.29 -1.29
CA GLY A 87 10.64 10.20 -2.38
C GLY A 87 10.03 11.59 -2.22
N ASN A 88 9.35 12.06 -3.25
CA ASN A 88 8.73 13.39 -3.29
C ASN A 88 7.27 13.42 -2.85
N THR A 89 6.84 12.41 -2.11
CA THR A 89 5.47 12.34 -1.63
C THR A 89 5.31 13.11 -0.32
N VAL A 90 4.08 13.49 -0.01
CA VAL A 90 3.74 14.18 1.24
C VAL A 90 3.21 13.15 2.22
N GLN A 91 3.81 13.09 3.41
CA GLN A 91 3.31 12.24 4.50
C GLN A 91 2.73 13.11 5.60
N ILE A 92 1.54 12.75 6.05
CA ILE A 92 0.86 13.44 7.14
C ILE A 92 0.59 12.43 8.25
N GLN A 93 1.17 12.67 9.43
CA GLN A 93 0.87 11.86 10.62
C GLN A 93 -0.29 12.51 11.35
N TRP A 94 -1.50 11.98 11.14
CA TRP A 94 -2.69 12.66 11.65
C TRP A 94 -3.88 11.71 11.70
N ASP A 95 -4.83 12.01 12.59
CA ASP A 95 -6.11 11.30 12.61
C ASP A 95 -7.04 11.92 11.56
N PHE A 96 -7.32 11.19 10.50
CA PHE A 96 -8.16 11.65 9.40
C PHE A 96 -9.58 12.01 9.83
N THR A 97 -10.06 11.45 10.95
CA THR A 97 -11.42 11.75 11.43
C THR A 97 -11.56 13.14 12.02
N LYS A 98 -10.45 13.82 12.35
CA LYS A 98 -10.47 15.17 12.91
C LYS A 98 -10.75 16.21 11.83
N GLN A 99 -11.60 17.18 12.16
CA GLN A 99 -12.03 18.20 11.22
C GLN A 99 -10.87 19.03 10.65
N THR A 100 -9.85 19.31 11.46
CA THR A 100 -8.70 20.11 11.03
C THR A 100 -7.97 19.48 9.83
N ILE A 101 -7.71 18.18 9.87
CA ILE A 101 -7.01 17.50 8.76
C ILE A 101 -7.88 17.46 7.51
N GLN A 102 -9.18 17.30 7.67
CA GLN A 102 -10.10 17.32 6.53
C GLN A 102 -10.08 18.66 5.80
N ASN A 103 -9.92 19.76 6.54
CA ASN A 103 -9.82 21.09 5.96
C ASN A 103 -8.49 21.33 5.23
N GLU A 104 -7.43 20.65 5.63
CA GLU A 104 -6.10 20.78 5.01
C GLU A 104 -5.97 20.04 3.69
N ILE A 105 -6.78 19.01 3.48
CA ILE A 105 -6.74 18.22 2.28
C ILE A 105 -7.51 18.89 1.15
#